data_0d90a08216283c6645e9bc6118a2860b
#
_entry.id   0d90a08216283c6645e9bc6118a2860b
#
_cell.length_a   1.000
_cell.length_b   1.000
_cell.length_c   1.000
_cell.angle_alpha   90.00
_cell.angle_beta   90.00
_cell.angle_gamma   90.00
#
_symmetry.space_group_name_H-M   'P 1'
#
loop_
_entity.id
_entity.type
_entity.pdbx_description
1 polymer ?
#
loop_
_entity_poly.entity_id
_entity_poly.type
_entity_poly.pdbx_seq_one_letter_code
_entity_poly.pdbx_strand_id
1 'polypeptide(L)'
;MARQEDLFKKLIAHCKEYGFVFPSSEIYDGLSAVYDYGQYGVELKNNLKRYWWDGMTLLHDNIVGIDAAIFMHPTVWKASGHVDAFNDPLIDNRDSKKRYRADVLIEDHLAKIDEKISREVEKAAKKFGDSFDEAMFRSTNPRVAKHQAERDAIHERFARAMNANDLDELRQIIIDCEIVCPLSGTRNWTDVRQFNLMFATEMGSTADGAMKVYLRPETAQGIFVNFLNVQKTGRMKIPFGIAQIGKAFRNEIVARQFIFRMREFEQMEMQFFVRPGEELAWFARWKEARMRWHRNLGLGDAKYRFHDHEKLAHYANAATDIEYEMPFGFKEVEGIHSRTNFDLSQHEKFSGKKIQYFDAELGTSYTPYVIETSIGVDRLFLSILAGAYTEETLDGGESRVVLKLPPALAPIKLAVLPLVRKDGLAEKAEEILHMLRFDFRCQYDEKDSIGKRYRRQDAIGTPYCITVDYDTMRDDTVTIRFRDTMEQERVSIDRLHEIISDRVSLRSLLEGLK
;
A
#
# COMPACT_ATOMS: atom_id res chain seq x y z
N MET A 1 13.41 -15.36 9.83
CA MET A 1 11.98 -15.70 9.91
C MET A 1 11.41 -15.52 11.32
N ALA A 2 11.81 -16.23 12.38
CA ALA A 2 11.21 -16.08 13.72
C ALA A 2 11.19 -14.63 14.26
N ARG A 3 12.29 -13.86 14.10
CA ARG A 3 12.40 -12.47 14.54
C ARG A 3 11.46 -11.50 13.77
N GLN A 4 11.24 -11.75 12.49
CA GLN A 4 10.36 -10.93 11.64
C GLN A 4 8.88 -11.24 11.91
N GLU A 5 8.54 -12.50 12.17
CA GLU A 5 7.19 -12.90 12.55
C GLU A 5 6.79 -12.33 13.92
N ASP A 6 7.73 -12.27 14.87
CA ASP A 6 7.55 -11.61 16.16
C ASP A 6 7.31 -10.10 16.00
N LEU A 7 8.10 -9.42 15.15
CA LEU A 7 7.90 -8.00 14.83
C LEU A 7 6.50 -7.73 14.29
N PHE A 8 6.00 -8.57 13.38
CA PHE A 8 4.68 -8.38 12.80
C PHE A 8 3.56 -8.49 13.84
N LYS A 9 3.66 -9.46 14.76
CA LYS A 9 2.71 -9.62 15.87
C LYS A 9 2.73 -8.40 16.81
N LYS A 10 3.93 -7.91 17.15
CA LYS A 10 4.10 -6.70 17.97
C LYS A 10 3.51 -5.48 17.30
N LEU A 11 3.70 -5.31 16.00
CA LEU A 11 3.14 -4.20 15.23
C LEU A 11 1.61 -4.21 15.24
N ILE A 12 0.98 -5.38 15.03
CA ILE A 12 -0.49 -5.52 15.10
C ILE A 12 -1.00 -5.16 16.51
N ALA A 13 -0.36 -5.68 17.56
CA ALA A 13 -0.71 -5.37 18.94
C ALA A 13 -0.59 -3.88 19.24
N HIS A 14 0.50 -3.26 18.80
CA HIS A 14 0.73 -1.82 18.92
C HIS A 14 -0.34 -0.99 18.20
N CYS A 15 -0.70 -1.38 16.96
CA CYS A 15 -1.77 -0.69 16.22
C CYS A 15 -3.09 -0.68 16.98
N LYS A 16 -3.44 -1.81 17.60
CA LYS A 16 -4.67 -1.93 18.39
C LYS A 16 -4.59 -1.15 19.71
N GLU A 17 -3.50 -1.29 20.45
CA GLU A 17 -3.30 -0.66 21.75
C GLU A 17 -3.33 0.87 21.66
N TYR A 18 -2.69 1.43 20.63
CA TYR A 18 -2.53 2.88 20.47
C TYR A 18 -3.53 3.52 19.51
N GLY A 19 -4.56 2.81 19.05
CA GLY A 19 -5.64 3.41 18.27
C GLY A 19 -5.25 3.77 16.83
N PHE A 20 -4.45 2.94 16.18
CA PHE A 20 -4.16 3.05 14.76
C PHE A 20 -5.16 2.25 13.92
N VAL A 21 -5.35 0.98 14.22
CA VAL A 21 -6.22 0.08 13.44
C VAL A 21 -6.93 -0.90 14.34
N PHE A 22 -8.23 -1.07 14.12
CA PHE A 22 -9.08 -2.03 14.82
C PHE A 22 -9.74 -3.00 13.83
N PRO A 23 -10.06 -4.25 14.22
CA PRO A 23 -11.00 -5.06 13.46
C PRO A 23 -12.35 -4.34 13.35
N SER A 24 -12.91 -4.27 12.15
CA SER A 24 -14.23 -3.63 11.99
C SER A 24 -15.30 -4.41 12.73
N SER A 25 -16.19 -3.70 13.42
CA SER A 25 -17.32 -4.29 14.18
C SER A 25 -16.88 -5.28 15.26
N GLU A 26 -15.78 -5.03 15.94
CA GLU A 26 -15.17 -5.95 16.93
C GLU A 26 -16.16 -6.38 18.03
N ILE A 27 -17.12 -5.52 18.41
CA ILE A 27 -18.16 -5.86 19.39
C ILE A 27 -19.10 -6.99 18.95
N TYR A 28 -19.08 -7.36 17.66
CA TYR A 28 -19.80 -8.48 17.05
C TYR A 28 -18.83 -9.53 16.50
N ASP A 29 -17.69 -9.75 17.15
CA ASP A 29 -16.62 -10.66 16.75
C ASP A 29 -15.90 -10.25 15.44
N GLY A 30 -16.15 -9.06 14.94
CA GLY A 30 -15.49 -8.50 13.76
C GLY A 30 -15.98 -9.05 12.43
N LEU A 31 -15.62 -8.37 11.35
CA LEU A 31 -15.81 -8.83 9.98
C LEU A 31 -14.45 -9.14 9.36
N SER A 32 -14.28 -10.38 8.87
CA SER A 32 -12.99 -10.83 8.33
C SER A 32 -12.49 -9.94 7.18
N ALA A 33 -11.24 -9.51 7.27
CA ALA A 33 -10.55 -8.66 6.29
C ALA A 33 -11.20 -7.29 6.06
N VAL A 34 -11.85 -6.76 7.08
CA VAL A 34 -12.34 -5.38 7.14
C VAL A 34 -11.82 -4.75 8.43
N TYR A 35 -11.30 -3.54 8.33
CA TYR A 35 -10.66 -2.84 9.45
C TYR A 35 -11.10 -1.39 9.50
N ASP A 36 -11.15 -0.85 10.71
CA ASP A 36 -11.40 0.55 11.01
C ASP A 36 -10.09 1.23 11.42
N TYR A 37 -9.91 2.47 10.97
CA TYR A 37 -8.77 3.29 11.39
C TYR A 37 -9.18 4.12 12.59
N GLY A 38 -8.46 3.96 13.71
CA GLY A 38 -8.68 4.71 14.93
C GLY A 38 -8.16 6.15 14.83
N GLN A 39 -8.19 6.86 15.96
CA GLN A 39 -7.91 8.30 16.02
C GLN A 39 -6.53 8.72 15.51
N TYR A 40 -5.50 7.89 15.69
CA TYR A 40 -4.16 8.17 15.15
C TYR A 40 -3.97 7.55 13.75
N GLY A 41 -4.63 6.43 13.50
CA GLY A 41 -4.60 5.80 12.18
C GLY A 41 -5.20 6.67 11.10
N VAL A 42 -6.37 7.27 11.33
CA VAL A 42 -7.02 8.14 10.34
C VAL A 42 -6.20 9.38 10.02
N GLU A 43 -5.55 9.99 11.03
CA GLU A 43 -4.71 11.16 10.81
C GLU A 43 -3.44 10.82 10.02
N LEU A 44 -2.75 9.72 10.34
CA LEU A 44 -1.62 9.25 9.55
C LEU A 44 -2.03 8.94 8.11
N LYS A 45 -3.17 8.26 7.93
CA LYS A 45 -3.71 7.92 6.61
C LYS A 45 -4.05 9.16 5.78
N ASN A 46 -4.65 10.18 6.40
CA ASN A 46 -4.95 11.45 5.74
C ASN A 46 -3.68 12.22 5.35
N ASN A 47 -2.66 12.24 6.22
CA ASN A 47 -1.38 12.86 5.91
C ASN A 47 -0.68 12.18 4.72
N LEU A 48 -0.74 10.84 4.64
CA LEU A 48 -0.21 10.07 3.51
C LEU A 48 -0.93 10.39 2.21
N LYS A 49 -2.26 10.40 2.23
CA LYS A 49 -3.07 10.78 1.07
C LYS A 49 -2.78 12.20 0.62
N ARG A 50 -2.62 13.14 1.57
CA ARG A 50 -2.28 14.51 1.27
C ARG A 50 -0.90 14.65 0.64
N TYR A 51 0.11 13.95 1.17
CA TYR A 51 1.47 13.94 0.59
C TYR A 51 1.48 13.40 -0.84
N TRP A 52 0.73 12.31 -1.11
CA TRP A 52 0.60 11.78 -2.46
C TRP A 52 -0.13 12.75 -3.40
N TRP A 53 -1.27 13.29 -2.93
CA TRP A 53 -2.10 14.21 -3.70
C TRP A 53 -1.35 15.46 -4.10
N ASP A 54 -0.68 16.09 -3.15
CA ASP A 54 0.12 17.28 -3.38
C ASP A 54 1.34 16.97 -4.26
N GLY A 55 1.98 15.82 -4.07
CA GLY A 55 3.05 15.35 -4.94
C GLY A 55 2.62 15.15 -6.40
N MET A 56 1.36 14.76 -6.64
CA MET A 56 0.80 14.63 -7.99
C MET A 56 0.29 15.96 -8.55
N THR A 57 -0.51 16.70 -7.82
CA THR A 57 -1.31 17.82 -8.36
C THR A 57 -0.66 19.19 -8.19
N LEU A 58 0.26 19.38 -7.22
CA LEU A 58 0.99 20.63 -7.04
C LEU A 58 2.34 20.66 -7.74
N LEU A 59 3.00 19.49 -7.88
CA LEU A 59 4.33 19.43 -8.48
C LEU A 59 4.28 19.18 -10.00
N HIS A 60 3.10 18.89 -10.55
CA HIS A 60 2.88 18.66 -11.97
C HIS A 60 1.72 19.52 -12.48
N ASP A 61 2.01 20.52 -13.30
CA ASP A 61 1.01 21.44 -13.88
C ASP A 61 0.01 20.73 -14.81
N ASN A 62 0.35 19.55 -15.28
CA ASN A 62 -0.43 18.73 -16.19
C ASN A 62 -1.11 17.53 -15.53
N ILE A 63 -1.24 17.52 -14.20
CA ILE A 63 -2.03 16.50 -13.48
C ILE A 63 -3.15 17.19 -12.71
N VAL A 64 -4.37 16.70 -12.92
CA VAL A 64 -5.58 17.18 -12.24
C VAL A 64 -6.26 16.06 -11.49
N GLY A 65 -7.07 16.40 -10.49
CA GLY A 65 -7.79 15.42 -9.68
C GLY A 65 -9.25 15.25 -10.08
N ILE A 66 -9.80 14.07 -9.84
CA ILE A 66 -11.25 13.80 -9.85
C ILE A 66 -11.65 12.97 -8.62
N ASP A 67 -12.94 12.94 -8.34
CA ASP A 67 -13.58 12.01 -7.42
C ASP A 67 -14.77 11.34 -8.13
N ALA A 68 -14.53 10.18 -8.74
CA ALA A 68 -15.54 9.42 -9.46
C ALA A 68 -16.39 8.58 -8.50
N ALA A 69 -17.66 8.38 -8.83
CA ALA A 69 -18.59 7.59 -8.04
C ALA A 69 -18.12 6.13 -7.87
N ILE A 70 -18.45 5.52 -6.73
CA ILE A 70 -18.23 4.09 -6.47
C ILE A 70 -19.16 3.25 -7.37
N PHE A 71 -20.43 3.62 -7.42
CA PHE A 71 -21.40 2.98 -8.32
C PHE A 71 -21.27 3.57 -9.72
N MET A 72 -21.00 2.71 -10.68
CA MET A 72 -20.92 3.05 -12.09
C MET A 72 -21.86 2.16 -12.89
N HIS A 73 -22.19 2.58 -14.10
CA HIS A 73 -23.01 1.77 -15.00
C HIS A 73 -22.39 0.38 -15.18
N PRO A 74 -23.15 -0.72 -15.08
CA PRO A 74 -22.60 -2.09 -15.14
C PRO A 74 -21.76 -2.39 -16.38
N THR A 75 -22.05 -1.71 -17.50
CA THR A 75 -21.26 -1.84 -18.74
C THR A 75 -19.82 -1.39 -18.59
N VAL A 76 -19.48 -0.51 -17.64
CA VAL A 76 -18.10 -0.13 -17.35
C VAL A 76 -17.28 -1.35 -16.98
N TRP A 77 -17.81 -2.18 -16.09
CA TRP A 77 -17.15 -3.40 -15.61
C TRP A 77 -17.14 -4.53 -16.63
N LYS A 78 -18.10 -4.55 -17.54
CA LYS A 78 -18.09 -5.45 -18.69
C LYS A 78 -17.04 -5.03 -19.72
N ALA A 79 -16.96 -3.74 -20.02
CA ALA A 79 -15.98 -3.19 -20.95
C ALA A 79 -14.55 -3.42 -20.49
N SER A 80 -14.27 -3.22 -19.18
CA SER A 80 -12.94 -3.44 -18.59
C SER A 80 -12.61 -4.92 -18.36
N GLY A 81 -13.56 -5.86 -18.60
CA GLY A 81 -13.35 -7.31 -18.40
C GLY A 81 -13.54 -7.82 -16.96
N HIS A 82 -13.81 -6.95 -15.99
CA HIS A 82 -13.92 -7.36 -14.59
C HIS A 82 -15.10 -8.31 -14.32
N VAL A 83 -16.21 -8.19 -15.03
CA VAL A 83 -17.34 -9.10 -14.86
C VAL A 83 -16.98 -10.52 -15.29
N ASP A 84 -16.22 -10.65 -16.36
CA ASP A 84 -15.96 -11.93 -17.03
C ASP A 84 -14.66 -12.60 -16.56
N ALA A 85 -13.61 -11.83 -16.21
CA ALA A 85 -12.26 -12.32 -15.99
C ALA A 85 -11.66 -12.05 -14.60
N PHE A 86 -12.33 -11.28 -13.75
CA PHE A 86 -11.81 -10.96 -12.40
C PHE A 86 -12.19 -12.07 -11.41
N ASN A 87 -11.59 -13.24 -11.61
CA ASN A 87 -11.93 -14.45 -10.87
C ASN A 87 -10.69 -15.08 -10.25
N ASP A 88 -10.84 -15.65 -9.04
CA ASP A 88 -9.86 -16.53 -8.40
C ASP A 88 -10.26 -18.00 -8.60
N PRO A 89 -9.32 -18.89 -8.96
CA PRO A 89 -9.58 -20.33 -8.97
C PRO A 89 -9.54 -20.88 -7.54
N LEU A 90 -10.69 -21.34 -7.03
CA LEU A 90 -10.85 -21.81 -5.67
C LEU A 90 -11.02 -23.32 -5.59
N ILE A 91 -10.39 -23.92 -4.57
CA ILE A 91 -10.46 -25.32 -4.23
C ILE A 91 -10.72 -25.50 -2.73
N ASP A 92 -11.60 -26.42 -2.37
CA ASP A 92 -11.89 -26.74 -0.98
C ASP A 92 -11.21 -28.05 -0.57
N ASN A 93 -10.67 -28.12 0.65
CA ASN A 93 -10.28 -29.40 1.25
C ASN A 93 -11.42 -29.92 2.11
N ARG A 94 -11.90 -31.13 1.81
CA ARG A 94 -13.09 -31.74 2.44
C ARG A 94 -12.88 -32.06 3.92
N ASP A 95 -11.65 -32.35 4.33
CA ASP A 95 -11.34 -32.75 5.70
C ASP A 95 -11.18 -31.53 6.62
N SER A 96 -10.47 -30.51 6.16
CA SER A 96 -10.31 -29.26 6.92
C SER A 96 -11.51 -28.32 6.81
N LYS A 97 -12.40 -28.54 5.83
CA LYS A 97 -13.51 -27.65 5.44
C LYS A 97 -13.04 -26.20 5.14
N LYS A 98 -11.77 -26.05 4.73
CA LYS A 98 -11.17 -24.76 4.39
C LYS A 98 -11.02 -24.60 2.89
N ARG A 99 -11.17 -23.36 2.47
CA ARG A 99 -11.06 -22.92 1.08
C ARG A 99 -9.69 -22.31 0.83
N TYR A 100 -9.12 -22.61 -0.33
CA TYR A 100 -7.81 -22.16 -0.77
C TYR A 100 -7.89 -21.66 -2.21
N ARG A 101 -6.96 -20.82 -2.60
CA ARG A 101 -6.71 -20.50 -3.99
C ARG A 101 -5.84 -21.60 -4.59
N ALA A 102 -6.29 -22.20 -5.68
CA ALA A 102 -5.59 -23.28 -6.35
C ALA A 102 -4.23 -22.82 -6.92
N ASP A 103 -4.20 -21.62 -7.52
CA ASP A 103 -2.99 -21.00 -8.02
C ASP A 103 -1.95 -20.79 -6.90
N VAL A 104 -2.35 -20.23 -5.75
CA VAL A 104 -1.44 -20.01 -4.60
C VAL A 104 -0.90 -21.33 -4.04
N LEU A 105 -1.71 -22.40 -3.99
CA LEU A 105 -1.21 -23.71 -3.57
C LEU A 105 -0.12 -24.25 -4.48
N ILE A 106 -0.24 -24.03 -5.78
CA ILE A 106 0.76 -24.45 -6.78
C ILE A 106 2.01 -23.56 -6.66
N GLU A 107 1.85 -22.25 -6.53
CA GLU A 107 2.96 -21.31 -6.32
C GLU A 107 3.75 -21.61 -5.04
N ASP A 108 3.06 -21.88 -3.92
CA ASP A 108 3.68 -22.30 -2.65
C ASP A 108 4.45 -23.62 -2.81
N HIS A 109 3.99 -24.52 -3.67
CA HIS A 109 4.69 -25.76 -3.98
C HIS A 109 5.95 -25.51 -4.81
N LEU A 110 5.87 -24.68 -5.83
CA LEU A 110 7.03 -24.25 -6.64
C LEU A 110 8.08 -23.55 -5.78
N ALA A 111 7.67 -22.65 -4.89
CA ALA A 111 8.55 -21.96 -3.95
C ALA A 111 9.30 -22.95 -3.03
N LYS A 112 8.66 -24.04 -2.58
CA LYS A 112 9.34 -25.09 -1.80
C LYS A 112 10.40 -25.85 -2.62
N ILE A 113 10.18 -26.01 -3.92
CA ILE A 113 11.20 -26.62 -4.82
C ILE A 113 12.36 -25.65 -4.97
N ASP A 114 12.10 -24.36 -5.19
CA ASP A 114 13.13 -23.31 -5.27
C ASP A 114 13.95 -23.21 -3.97
N GLU A 115 13.31 -23.33 -2.80
CA GLU A 115 14.02 -23.43 -1.51
C GLU A 115 14.96 -24.64 -1.42
N LYS A 116 14.54 -25.80 -1.94
CA LYS A 116 15.41 -27.00 -1.96
C LYS A 116 16.64 -26.75 -2.84
N ILE A 117 16.46 -26.15 -4.02
CA ILE A 117 17.54 -25.78 -4.93
C ILE A 117 18.49 -24.80 -4.24
N SER A 118 17.96 -23.72 -3.65
CA SER A 118 18.75 -22.70 -2.95
C SER A 118 19.57 -23.28 -1.80
N ARG A 119 19.00 -24.17 -1.00
CA ARG A 119 19.72 -24.86 0.09
C ARG A 119 20.90 -25.71 -0.40
N GLU A 120 20.76 -26.39 -1.54
CA GLU A 120 21.87 -27.16 -2.13
C GLU A 120 22.96 -26.24 -2.69
N VAL A 121 22.58 -25.14 -3.33
CA VAL A 121 23.50 -24.08 -3.83
C VAL A 121 24.27 -23.45 -2.64
N GLU A 122 23.59 -23.03 -1.58
CA GLU A 122 24.21 -22.46 -0.38
C GLU A 122 25.21 -23.42 0.30
N LYS A 123 24.85 -24.72 0.39
CA LYS A 123 25.77 -25.74 0.93
C LYS A 123 27.01 -25.87 0.08
N ALA A 124 26.87 -25.82 -1.24
CA ALA A 124 28.00 -25.88 -2.16
C ALA A 124 28.87 -24.62 -2.08
N ALA A 125 28.24 -23.44 -2.06
CA ALA A 125 28.95 -22.16 -1.88
C ALA A 125 29.78 -22.13 -0.60
N LYS A 126 29.22 -22.59 0.52
CA LYS A 126 29.97 -22.71 1.78
C LYS A 126 31.12 -23.72 1.71
N LYS A 127 31.01 -24.76 0.89
CA LYS A 127 32.03 -25.80 0.75
C LYS A 127 33.20 -25.37 -0.16
N PHE A 128 32.90 -24.66 -1.24
CA PHE A 128 33.86 -24.31 -2.29
C PHE A 128 34.41 -22.88 -2.18
N GLY A 129 33.80 -22.03 -1.31
CA GLY A 129 34.25 -20.66 -1.07
C GLY A 129 34.36 -19.83 -2.35
N ASP A 130 35.44 -19.03 -2.45
CA ASP A 130 35.65 -18.09 -3.57
C ASP A 130 35.80 -18.75 -4.95
N SER A 131 35.97 -20.08 -5.02
CA SER A 131 36.04 -20.84 -6.27
C SER A 131 34.68 -21.38 -6.74
N PHE A 132 33.58 -21.03 -6.06
CA PHE A 132 32.24 -21.53 -6.38
C PHE A 132 31.65 -20.81 -7.59
N ASP A 133 31.37 -21.56 -8.65
CA ASP A 133 30.61 -21.10 -9.79
C ASP A 133 29.17 -21.64 -9.70
N GLU A 134 28.25 -20.75 -9.35
CA GLU A 134 26.84 -21.11 -9.15
C GLU A 134 26.18 -21.58 -10.45
N ALA A 135 26.44 -20.95 -11.58
CA ALA A 135 25.83 -21.29 -12.88
C ALA A 135 26.27 -22.69 -13.32
N MET A 136 27.56 -22.96 -13.20
CA MET A 136 28.11 -24.29 -13.50
C MET A 136 27.55 -25.34 -12.52
N PHE A 137 27.45 -25.03 -11.22
CA PHE A 137 26.90 -25.95 -10.23
C PHE A 137 25.44 -26.28 -10.50
N ARG A 138 24.61 -25.28 -10.81
CA ARG A 138 23.19 -25.47 -11.16
C ARG A 138 23.00 -26.38 -12.36
N SER A 139 23.85 -26.24 -13.39
CA SER A 139 23.76 -27.04 -14.62
C SER A 139 24.33 -28.44 -14.49
N THR A 140 25.33 -28.66 -13.62
CA THR A 140 26.06 -29.94 -13.54
C THR A 140 25.67 -30.81 -12.35
N ASN A 141 25.08 -30.25 -11.30
CA ASN A 141 24.66 -31.03 -10.13
C ASN A 141 23.37 -31.82 -10.42
N PRO A 142 23.38 -33.18 -10.39
CA PRO A 142 22.23 -33.98 -10.78
C PRO A 142 20.96 -33.74 -9.94
N ARG A 143 21.12 -33.39 -8.65
CA ARG A 143 19.99 -33.11 -7.75
C ARG A 143 19.36 -31.76 -8.08
N VAL A 144 20.19 -30.75 -8.27
CA VAL A 144 19.71 -29.40 -8.64
C VAL A 144 19.06 -29.45 -10.01
N ALA A 145 19.70 -30.08 -11.02
CA ALA A 145 19.15 -30.23 -12.37
C ALA A 145 17.80 -30.98 -12.36
N LYS A 146 17.66 -32.03 -11.53
CA LYS A 146 16.38 -32.74 -11.37
C LYS A 146 15.28 -31.84 -10.83
N HIS A 147 15.55 -31.10 -9.73
CA HIS A 147 14.57 -30.21 -9.13
C HIS A 147 14.24 -29.03 -10.05
N GLN A 148 15.22 -28.51 -10.79
CA GLN A 148 15.00 -27.46 -11.79
C GLN A 148 14.08 -27.96 -12.90
N ALA A 149 14.32 -29.14 -13.47
CA ALA A 149 13.48 -29.73 -14.51
C ALA A 149 12.04 -30.00 -14.00
N GLU A 150 11.89 -30.49 -12.78
CA GLU A 150 10.59 -30.67 -12.13
C GLU A 150 9.85 -29.33 -11.97
N ARG A 151 10.53 -28.33 -11.45
CA ARG A 151 10.01 -26.97 -11.26
C ARG A 151 9.56 -26.37 -12.58
N ASP A 152 10.38 -26.45 -13.63
CA ASP A 152 10.10 -25.86 -14.92
C ASP A 152 8.92 -26.56 -15.62
N ALA A 153 8.82 -27.88 -15.53
CA ALA A 153 7.69 -28.64 -16.06
C ALA A 153 6.36 -28.28 -15.38
N ILE A 154 6.37 -28.17 -14.04
CA ILE A 154 5.17 -27.73 -13.29
C ILE A 154 4.81 -26.28 -13.64
N HIS A 155 5.79 -25.39 -13.69
CA HIS A 155 5.59 -23.98 -14.00
C HIS A 155 5.01 -23.80 -15.42
N GLU A 156 5.49 -24.54 -16.41
CA GLU A 156 4.96 -24.48 -17.78
C GLU A 156 3.50 -24.96 -17.85
N ARG A 157 3.17 -26.08 -17.19
CA ARG A 157 1.80 -26.59 -17.08
C ARG A 157 0.89 -25.57 -16.41
N PHE A 158 1.33 -25.03 -15.29
CA PHE A 158 0.60 -24.03 -14.51
C PHE A 158 0.35 -22.76 -15.33
N ALA A 159 1.37 -22.23 -16.00
CA ALA A 159 1.22 -21.06 -16.85
C ALA A 159 0.22 -21.29 -18.00
N ARG A 160 0.24 -22.47 -18.63
CA ARG A 160 -0.75 -22.85 -19.68
C ARG A 160 -2.16 -22.94 -19.12
N ALA A 161 -2.34 -23.61 -17.96
CA ALA A 161 -3.64 -23.75 -17.31
C ALA A 161 -4.25 -22.39 -16.92
N MET A 162 -3.43 -21.51 -16.33
CA MET A 162 -3.86 -20.15 -15.98
C MET A 162 -4.23 -19.31 -17.22
N ASN A 163 -3.45 -19.41 -18.30
CA ASN A 163 -3.73 -18.68 -19.54
C ASN A 163 -5.00 -19.15 -20.25
N ALA A 164 -5.24 -20.46 -20.23
CA ALA A 164 -6.42 -21.08 -20.84
C ALA A 164 -7.64 -21.04 -19.92
N ASN A 165 -7.46 -20.59 -18.66
CA ASN A 165 -8.47 -20.70 -17.61
C ASN A 165 -8.97 -22.14 -17.42
N ASP A 166 -8.05 -23.10 -17.47
CA ASP A 166 -8.32 -24.53 -17.38
C ASP A 166 -8.32 -24.97 -15.90
N LEU A 167 -9.51 -24.99 -15.31
CA LEU A 167 -9.70 -25.31 -13.90
C LEU A 167 -9.42 -26.79 -13.60
N ASP A 168 -9.69 -27.68 -14.56
CA ASP A 168 -9.45 -29.12 -14.42
C ASP A 168 -7.94 -29.40 -14.41
N GLU A 169 -7.17 -28.74 -15.26
CA GLU A 169 -5.72 -28.85 -15.26
C GLU A 169 -5.09 -28.27 -13.98
N LEU A 170 -5.61 -27.14 -13.45
CA LEU A 170 -5.15 -26.63 -12.13
C LEU A 170 -5.37 -27.66 -11.04
N ARG A 171 -6.53 -28.31 -11.01
CA ARG A 171 -6.80 -29.40 -10.09
C ARG A 171 -5.84 -30.58 -10.29
N GLN A 172 -5.61 -30.94 -11.55
CA GLN A 172 -4.74 -32.07 -11.90
C GLN A 172 -3.28 -31.82 -11.46
N ILE A 173 -2.77 -30.60 -11.60
CA ILE A 173 -1.45 -30.20 -11.08
C ILE A 173 -1.38 -30.39 -9.56
N ILE A 174 -2.42 -29.97 -8.81
CA ILE A 174 -2.48 -30.14 -7.35
C ILE A 174 -2.42 -31.62 -6.96
N ILE A 175 -3.10 -32.49 -7.71
CA ILE A 175 -3.12 -33.94 -7.47
C ILE A 175 -1.76 -34.56 -7.84
N ASP A 176 -1.23 -34.30 -9.03
CA ASP A 176 0.01 -34.88 -9.53
C ASP A 176 1.22 -34.48 -8.68
N CYS A 177 1.26 -33.22 -8.21
CA CYS A 177 2.28 -32.72 -7.31
C CYS A 177 2.06 -33.12 -5.85
N GLU A 178 1.04 -33.94 -5.59
CA GLU A 178 0.70 -34.44 -4.23
C GLU A 178 0.59 -33.31 -3.20
N ILE A 179 0.07 -32.14 -3.59
CA ILE A 179 -0.05 -30.98 -2.70
C ILE A 179 -1.04 -31.29 -1.57
N VAL A 180 -0.55 -31.16 -0.35
CA VAL A 180 -1.34 -31.39 0.85
C VAL A 180 -1.97 -30.10 1.38
N CYS A 181 -3.12 -30.25 2.02
CA CYS A 181 -3.78 -29.14 2.72
C CYS A 181 -2.88 -28.60 3.85
N PRO A 182 -2.58 -27.30 3.91
CA PRO A 182 -1.73 -26.73 4.95
C PRO A 182 -2.23 -26.94 6.40
N LEU A 183 -3.55 -27.14 6.56
CA LEU A 183 -4.17 -27.31 7.88
C LEU A 183 -4.33 -28.77 8.28
N SER A 184 -4.90 -29.62 7.40
CA SER A 184 -5.20 -31.03 7.72
C SER A 184 -4.10 -32.00 7.29
N GLY A 185 -3.17 -31.59 6.43
CA GLY A 185 -2.16 -32.47 5.85
C GLY A 185 -2.71 -33.51 4.86
N THR A 186 -4.01 -33.46 4.53
CA THR A 186 -4.65 -34.41 3.61
C THR A 186 -4.70 -33.89 2.19
N ARG A 187 -4.97 -34.80 1.21
CA ARG A 187 -5.08 -34.48 -0.23
C ARG A 187 -6.53 -34.56 -0.73
N ASN A 188 -7.51 -34.51 0.17
CA ASN A 188 -8.92 -34.68 -0.16
C ASN A 188 -9.52 -33.37 -0.72
N TRP A 189 -9.16 -33.06 -1.97
CA TRP A 189 -9.54 -31.84 -2.66
C TRP A 189 -10.85 -31.98 -3.44
N THR A 190 -11.63 -30.90 -3.51
CA THR A 190 -12.79 -30.77 -4.42
C THR A 190 -12.33 -30.43 -5.83
N ASP A 191 -13.30 -30.20 -6.73
CA ASP A 191 -13.03 -29.55 -8.00
C ASP A 191 -12.66 -28.08 -7.79
N VAL A 192 -11.86 -27.51 -8.71
CA VAL A 192 -11.57 -26.07 -8.74
C VAL A 192 -12.77 -25.34 -9.34
N ARG A 193 -13.16 -24.23 -8.74
CA ARG A 193 -14.26 -23.36 -9.22
C ARG A 193 -13.81 -21.93 -9.30
N GLN A 194 -14.28 -21.22 -10.32
CA GLN A 194 -14.10 -19.79 -10.40
C GLN A 194 -14.94 -19.04 -9.38
N PHE A 195 -14.34 -18.04 -8.77
CA PHE A 195 -15.00 -17.14 -7.86
C PHE A 195 -14.74 -15.70 -8.27
N ASN A 196 -15.79 -14.99 -8.68
CA ASN A 196 -15.69 -13.59 -9.06
C ASN A 196 -15.46 -12.71 -7.82
N LEU A 197 -14.45 -11.85 -7.87
CA LEU A 197 -14.06 -10.98 -6.76
C LEU A 197 -14.87 -9.69 -6.67
N MET A 198 -15.81 -9.44 -7.60
CA MET A 198 -16.65 -8.25 -7.52
C MET A 198 -17.79 -8.42 -6.52
N PHE A 199 -17.93 -7.45 -5.62
CA PHE A 199 -19.17 -7.30 -4.85
C PHE A 199 -20.27 -6.74 -5.74
N ALA A 200 -21.45 -7.33 -5.66
CA ALA A 200 -22.63 -6.87 -6.36
C ALA A 200 -23.77 -6.55 -5.39
N THR A 201 -24.61 -5.60 -5.76
CA THR A 201 -25.85 -5.26 -5.07
C THR A 201 -26.92 -4.92 -6.11
N GLU A 202 -28.14 -4.70 -5.67
CA GLU A 202 -29.28 -4.34 -6.52
C GLU A 202 -29.70 -2.90 -6.26
N MET A 203 -29.97 -2.17 -7.34
CA MET A 203 -30.45 -0.80 -7.30
C MET A 203 -31.83 -0.74 -8.00
N GLY A 204 -32.85 -0.38 -7.25
CA GLY A 204 -34.22 -0.30 -7.72
C GLY A 204 -35.22 -0.48 -6.59
N SER A 205 -36.51 -0.10 -6.82
CA SER A 205 -37.55 -0.15 -5.81
C SER A 205 -38.36 -1.46 -5.82
N THR A 206 -38.23 -2.29 -6.86
CA THR A 206 -38.95 -3.55 -7.03
C THR A 206 -38.01 -4.65 -7.46
N ALA A 207 -38.23 -5.89 -7.01
CA ALA A 207 -37.39 -7.03 -7.36
C ALA A 207 -37.32 -7.30 -8.88
N ASP A 208 -38.43 -7.10 -9.59
CA ASP A 208 -38.53 -7.36 -11.03
C ASP A 208 -37.92 -6.26 -11.92
N GLY A 209 -37.60 -5.09 -11.34
CA GLY A 209 -36.99 -3.95 -12.05
C GLY A 209 -35.65 -3.53 -11.51
N ALA A 210 -35.06 -4.29 -10.57
CA ALA A 210 -33.80 -3.96 -9.96
C ALA A 210 -32.65 -4.17 -10.93
N MET A 211 -31.78 -3.15 -11.04
CA MET A 211 -30.54 -3.23 -11.81
C MET A 211 -29.41 -3.74 -10.93
N LYS A 212 -28.74 -4.81 -11.36
CA LYS A 212 -27.53 -5.28 -10.71
C LYS A 212 -26.41 -4.27 -10.93
N VAL A 213 -25.85 -3.76 -9.84
CA VAL A 213 -24.70 -2.85 -9.84
C VAL A 213 -23.57 -3.45 -9.01
N TYR A 214 -22.37 -2.94 -9.21
CA TYR A 214 -21.17 -3.46 -8.56
C TYR A 214 -20.50 -2.38 -7.72
N LEU A 215 -19.90 -2.78 -6.60
CA LEU A 215 -18.91 -1.96 -5.91
C LEU A 215 -17.61 -2.02 -6.72
N ARG A 216 -17.03 -0.87 -7.05
CA ARG A 216 -15.81 -0.80 -7.87
C ARG A 216 -14.65 -1.58 -7.26
N PRO A 217 -13.97 -2.48 -7.99
CA PRO A 217 -12.81 -3.22 -7.51
C PRO A 217 -11.50 -2.43 -7.66
N GLU A 218 -11.54 -1.28 -8.37
CA GLU A 218 -10.45 -0.35 -8.62
C GLU A 218 -10.97 1.06 -8.92
N THR A 219 -10.10 2.05 -8.82
CA THR A 219 -10.44 3.45 -9.10
C THR A 219 -10.15 3.87 -10.54
N ALA A 220 -9.37 3.09 -11.32
CA ALA A 220 -8.94 3.40 -12.69
C ALA A 220 -10.10 3.68 -13.65
N GLN A 221 -11.14 2.83 -13.63
CA GLN A 221 -12.23 2.91 -14.61
C GLN A 221 -13.02 4.20 -14.50
N GLY A 222 -13.13 4.76 -13.28
CA GLY A 222 -13.72 6.08 -13.06
C GLY A 222 -12.96 7.20 -13.77
N ILE A 223 -11.63 7.06 -13.89
CA ILE A 223 -10.79 8.01 -14.62
C ILE A 223 -11.02 7.86 -16.14
N PHE A 224 -11.01 6.63 -16.66
CA PHE A 224 -11.15 6.39 -18.11
C PHE A 224 -12.49 6.87 -18.65
N VAL A 225 -13.61 6.59 -17.96
CA VAL A 225 -14.93 7.05 -18.42
C VAL A 225 -15.11 8.58 -18.33
N ASN A 226 -14.30 9.26 -17.52
CA ASN A 226 -14.29 10.70 -17.39
C ASN A 226 -13.20 11.42 -18.22
N PHE A 227 -12.38 10.68 -18.98
CA PHE A 227 -11.28 11.24 -19.77
C PHE A 227 -11.70 12.47 -20.59
N LEU A 228 -12.75 12.35 -21.42
CA LEU A 228 -13.21 13.45 -22.26
C LEU A 228 -13.81 14.61 -21.45
N ASN A 229 -14.48 14.33 -20.33
CA ASN A 229 -15.03 15.37 -19.46
C ASN A 229 -13.91 16.23 -18.90
N VAL A 230 -12.88 15.59 -18.34
CA VAL A 230 -11.73 16.27 -17.75
C VAL A 230 -10.90 16.99 -18.81
N GLN A 231 -10.61 16.31 -19.93
CA GLN A 231 -9.85 16.89 -21.04
C GLN A 231 -10.48 18.18 -21.58
N LYS A 232 -11.80 18.17 -21.81
CA LYS A 232 -12.52 19.32 -22.39
C LYS A 232 -12.70 20.45 -21.37
N THR A 233 -13.14 20.15 -20.16
CA THR A 233 -13.40 21.18 -19.13
C THR A 233 -12.13 21.81 -18.60
N GLY A 234 -11.07 21.00 -18.44
CA GLY A 234 -9.75 21.46 -18.04
C GLY A 234 -8.90 22.01 -19.19
N ARG A 235 -9.36 21.88 -20.44
CA ARG A 235 -8.57 22.22 -21.65
C ARG A 235 -7.20 21.53 -21.66
N MET A 236 -7.17 20.29 -21.15
CA MET A 236 -5.92 19.56 -20.99
C MET A 236 -5.33 19.17 -22.33
N LYS A 237 -4.01 19.28 -22.43
CA LYS A 237 -3.23 18.86 -23.59
C LYS A 237 -2.39 17.62 -23.22
N ILE A 238 -2.29 16.66 -24.12
CA ILE A 238 -1.42 15.50 -23.94
C ILE A 238 0.06 15.95 -24.04
N PRO A 239 0.94 15.51 -23.12
CA PRO A 239 0.67 14.55 -22.05
C PRO A 239 0.02 15.19 -20.81
N PHE A 240 -0.99 14.52 -20.21
CA PHE A 240 -1.58 14.96 -18.95
C PHE A 240 -2.07 13.76 -18.13
N GLY A 241 -2.21 13.95 -16.81
CA GLY A 241 -2.67 12.95 -15.88
C GLY A 241 -3.97 13.30 -15.18
N ILE A 242 -4.70 12.27 -14.77
CA ILE A 242 -5.86 12.38 -13.90
C ILE A 242 -5.62 11.52 -12.67
N ALA A 243 -5.64 12.14 -11.49
CA ALA A 243 -5.42 11.52 -10.20
C ALA A 243 -6.73 11.32 -9.43
N GLN A 244 -6.84 10.23 -8.70
CA GLN A 244 -7.97 9.94 -7.83
C GLN A 244 -7.53 9.20 -6.57
N ILE A 245 -8.18 9.50 -5.44
CA ILE A 245 -8.11 8.72 -4.21
C ILE A 245 -9.52 8.20 -3.92
N GLY A 246 -9.65 6.92 -3.62
CA GLY A 246 -10.97 6.41 -3.30
C GLY A 246 -11.00 4.96 -2.85
N LYS A 247 -12.13 4.59 -2.25
CA LYS A 247 -12.44 3.22 -1.84
C LYS A 247 -12.58 2.29 -3.04
N ALA A 248 -12.06 1.07 -2.88
CA ALA A 248 -12.24 -0.05 -3.78
C ALA A 248 -12.58 -1.31 -2.97
N PHE A 249 -13.21 -2.29 -3.61
CA PHE A 249 -13.82 -3.44 -2.95
C PHE A 249 -13.51 -4.73 -3.72
N ARG A 250 -12.91 -5.71 -3.03
CA ARG A 250 -12.64 -7.03 -3.60
C ARG A 250 -13.09 -8.10 -2.64
N ASN A 251 -13.94 -9.01 -3.08
CA ASN A 251 -14.45 -10.11 -2.26
C ASN A 251 -13.37 -11.18 -2.03
N GLU A 252 -12.28 -10.76 -1.38
CA GLU A 252 -11.13 -11.60 -1.06
C GLU A 252 -11.54 -12.78 -0.17
N ILE A 253 -11.20 -14.00 -0.59
CA ILE A 253 -11.54 -15.22 0.16
C ILE A 253 -10.45 -15.57 1.14
N VAL A 254 -9.20 -15.38 0.77
CA VAL A 254 -8.04 -15.64 1.62
C VAL A 254 -7.45 -14.31 2.06
N ALA A 255 -8.11 -13.72 3.06
CA ALA A 255 -7.57 -12.54 3.74
C ALA A 255 -6.45 -12.95 4.69
N ARG A 256 -5.26 -12.43 4.48
CA ARG A 256 -4.08 -12.68 5.33
C ARG A 256 -3.29 -11.39 5.51
N GLN A 257 -2.42 -11.38 6.52
CA GLN A 257 -1.43 -10.31 6.72
C GLN A 257 -2.03 -8.95 7.09
N PHE A 258 -3.04 -8.96 7.99
CA PHE A 258 -3.62 -7.74 8.55
C PHE A 258 -4.18 -6.83 7.43
N ILE A 259 -3.90 -5.53 7.46
CA ILE A 259 -4.37 -4.55 6.45
C ILE A 259 -3.66 -4.66 5.09
N PHE A 260 -2.76 -5.63 4.88
CA PHE A 260 -2.10 -5.82 3.59
C PHE A 260 -3.07 -6.32 2.50
N ARG A 261 -4.05 -7.15 2.88
CA ARG A 261 -5.08 -7.67 1.96
C ARG A 261 -6.46 -7.63 2.63
N MET A 262 -7.28 -6.71 2.18
CA MET A 262 -8.60 -6.41 2.72
C MET A 262 -9.70 -6.52 1.65
N ARG A 263 -10.95 -6.64 2.10
CA ARG A 263 -12.13 -6.63 1.23
C ARG A 263 -12.58 -5.24 0.85
N GLU A 264 -12.37 -4.28 1.72
CA GLU A 264 -12.57 -2.87 1.52
C GLU A 264 -11.24 -2.16 1.79
N PHE A 265 -10.72 -1.44 0.81
CA PHE A 265 -9.43 -0.76 0.86
C PHE A 265 -9.48 0.57 0.11
N GLU A 266 -8.42 1.32 0.15
CA GLU A 266 -8.32 2.62 -0.53
C GLU A 266 -7.14 2.63 -1.49
N GLN A 267 -7.36 3.18 -2.70
CA GLN A 267 -6.32 3.36 -3.71
C GLN A 267 -6.05 4.84 -3.93
N MET A 268 -4.77 5.16 -4.20
CA MET A 268 -4.31 6.42 -4.78
C MET A 268 -3.80 6.10 -6.18
N GLU A 269 -4.49 6.58 -7.19
CA GLU A 269 -4.28 6.13 -8.56
C GLU A 269 -4.20 7.33 -9.51
N MET A 270 -3.24 7.30 -10.43
CA MET A 270 -3.07 8.28 -11.47
C MET A 270 -2.95 7.60 -12.82
N GLN A 271 -3.74 8.05 -13.79
CA GLN A 271 -3.69 7.63 -15.18
C GLN A 271 -3.13 8.77 -16.02
N PHE A 272 -1.97 8.56 -16.63
CA PHE A 272 -1.25 9.56 -17.40
C PHE A 272 -1.37 9.25 -18.89
N PHE A 273 -2.00 10.15 -19.62
CA PHE A 273 -2.33 10.00 -21.03
C PHE A 273 -1.22 10.58 -21.90
N VAL A 274 -0.74 9.77 -22.86
CA VAL A 274 0.40 10.08 -23.71
C VAL A 274 0.10 9.80 -25.19
N ARG A 275 0.92 10.33 -26.10
CA ARG A 275 0.87 9.97 -27.51
C ARG A 275 1.27 8.51 -27.70
N PRO A 276 0.58 7.74 -28.59
CA PRO A 276 1.04 6.41 -28.98
C PRO A 276 2.48 6.42 -29.48
N GLY A 277 3.31 5.51 -28.97
CA GLY A 277 4.73 5.43 -29.28
C GLY A 277 5.65 6.19 -28.28
N GLU A 278 5.09 7.00 -27.37
CA GLU A 278 5.85 7.67 -26.31
C GLU A 278 5.73 6.93 -24.95
N GLU A 279 4.86 5.94 -24.85
CA GLU A 279 4.47 5.29 -23.60
C GLU A 279 5.63 4.65 -22.82
N LEU A 280 6.58 4.00 -23.51
CA LEU A 280 7.70 3.37 -22.81
C LEU A 280 8.69 4.40 -22.23
N ALA A 281 8.85 5.56 -22.88
CA ALA A 281 9.66 6.63 -22.34
C ALA A 281 9.00 7.27 -21.10
N TRP A 282 7.68 7.44 -21.15
CA TRP A 282 6.92 7.94 -19.99
C TRP A 282 6.85 6.91 -18.86
N PHE A 283 6.72 5.63 -19.18
CA PHE A 283 6.79 4.55 -18.20
C PHE A 283 8.11 4.60 -17.41
N ALA A 284 9.25 4.69 -18.11
CA ALA A 284 10.56 4.81 -17.46
C ALA A 284 10.66 6.04 -16.55
N ARG A 285 10.15 7.20 -16.98
CA ARG A 285 10.14 8.43 -16.18
C ARG A 285 9.28 8.27 -14.91
N TRP A 286 8.08 7.71 -15.04
CA TRP A 286 7.20 7.48 -13.90
C TRP A 286 7.76 6.43 -12.94
N LYS A 287 8.37 5.36 -13.45
CA LYS A 287 9.07 4.36 -12.64
C LYS A 287 10.08 5.03 -11.69
N GLU A 288 10.96 5.88 -12.20
CA GLU A 288 11.96 6.59 -11.40
C GLU A 288 11.34 7.63 -10.46
N ALA A 289 10.36 8.40 -10.92
CA ALA A 289 9.69 9.42 -10.12
C ALA A 289 8.97 8.77 -8.91
N ARG A 290 8.31 7.64 -9.12
CA ARG A 290 7.60 6.92 -8.05
C ARG A 290 8.56 6.29 -7.04
N MET A 291 9.64 5.69 -7.48
CA MET A 291 10.68 5.19 -6.57
C MET A 291 11.28 6.31 -5.71
N ARG A 292 11.56 7.48 -6.30
CA ARG A 292 12.03 8.65 -5.55
C ARG A 292 11.01 9.09 -4.50
N TRP A 293 9.72 9.10 -4.83
CA TRP A 293 8.65 9.44 -3.91
C TRP A 293 8.63 8.51 -2.68
N HIS A 294 8.77 7.19 -2.89
CA HIS A 294 8.83 6.22 -1.80
C HIS A 294 10.08 6.38 -0.93
N ARG A 295 11.25 6.52 -1.54
CA ARG A 295 12.52 6.70 -0.80
C ARG A 295 12.53 7.98 0.03
N ASN A 296 11.92 9.03 -0.46
CA ASN A 296 11.80 10.30 0.24
C ASN A 296 11.00 10.22 1.56
N LEU A 297 10.27 9.15 1.79
CA LEU A 297 9.64 8.84 3.08
C LEU A 297 10.66 8.51 4.19
N GLY A 298 11.93 8.26 3.86
CA GLY A 298 13.00 8.03 4.83
C GLY A 298 12.92 6.70 5.59
N LEU A 299 12.22 5.69 5.03
CA LEU A 299 12.04 4.37 5.67
C LEU A 299 13.18 3.37 5.35
N GLY A 300 14.26 3.86 4.74
CA GLY A 300 15.43 3.07 4.34
C GLY A 300 15.39 2.68 2.86
N ASP A 301 16.31 3.26 2.07
CA ASP A 301 16.36 3.07 0.62
C ASP A 301 16.55 1.61 0.20
N ALA A 302 17.34 0.85 0.95
CA ALA A 302 17.59 -0.57 0.69
C ALA A 302 16.36 -1.48 0.89
N LYS A 303 15.31 -0.97 1.53
CA LYS A 303 14.05 -1.70 1.72
C LYS A 303 13.11 -1.63 0.52
N TYR A 304 13.43 -0.83 -0.49
CA TYR A 304 12.66 -0.70 -1.72
C TYR A 304 13.39 -1.34 -2.89
N ARG A 305 12.64 -2.00 -3.76
CA ARG A 305 13.16 -2.52 -5.02
C ARG A 305 12.10 -2.49 -6.12
N PHE A 306 12.53 -2.53 -7.37
CA PHE A 306 11.67 -2.83 -8.49
C PHE A 306 11.50 -4.34 -8.67
N HIS A 307 10.30 -4.72 -9.08
CA HIS A 307 9.99 -6.07 -9.54
C HIS A 307 9.31 -5.98 -10.89
N ASP A 308 10.09 -6.16 -11.96
CA ASP A 308 9.58 -6.10 -13.32
C ASP A 308 8.79 -7.39 -13.62
N HIS A 309 7.62 -7.27 -14.25
CA HIS A 309 6.76 -8.40 -14.55
C HIS A 309 7.26 -9.16 -15.77
N GLU A 310 7.58 -10.44 -15.60
CA GLU A 310 7.94 -11.33 -16.72
C GLU A 310 6.72 -11.64 -17.60
N LYS A 311 5.53 -11.71 -17.00
CA LYS A 311 4.26 -11.95 -17.68
C LYS A 311 3.37 -10.74 -17.57
N LEU A 312 3.15 -10.08 -18.69
CA LEU A 312 2.32 -8.88 -18.76
C LEU A 312 0.83 -9.25 -18.85
N ALA A 313 -0.01 -8.41 -18.26
CA ALA A 313 -1.44 -8.45 -18.51
C ALA A 313 -1.75 -8.13 -19.97
N HIS A 314 -2.86 -8.64 -20.51
CA HIS A 314 -3.24 -8.50 -21.92
C HIS A 314 -3.39 -7.04 -22.39
N TYR A 315 -3.56 -6.12 -21.48
CA TYR A 315 -3.68 -4.67 -21.74
C TYR A 315 -2.37 -3.90 -21.61
N ALA A 316 -1.29 -4.53 -21.16
CA ALA A 316 -0.04 -3.84 -20.85
C ALA A 316 1.09 -4.29 -21.79
N ASN A 317 1.97 -3.37 -22.17
CA ASN A 317 3.23 -3.64 -22.87
C ASN A 317 4.48 -3.43 -21.99
N ALA A 318 4.32 -2.89 -20.78
CA ALA A 318 5.32 -2.86 -19.72
C ALA A 318 4.63 -2.79 -18.35
N ALA A 319 5.21 -3.46 -17.35
CA ALA A 319 4.72 -3.42 -15.98
C ALA A 319 5.86 -3.64 -14.98
N THR A 320 5.82 -2.95 -13.86
CA THR A 320 6.73 -3.12 -12.73
C THR A 320 6.01 -2.79 -11.43
N ASP A 321 6.38 -3.49 -10.36
CA ASP A 321 5.98 -3.12 -9.01
C ASP A 321 7.13 -2.44 -8.29
N ILE A 322 6.80 -1.50 -7.42
CA ILE A 322 7.67 -1.09 -6.33
C ILE A 322 7.30 -1.96 -5.14
N GLU A 323 8.26 -2.76 -4.70
CA GLU A 323 8.11 -3.60 -3.52
C GLU A 323 8.83 -2.97 -2.33
N TYR A 324 8.25 -3.17 -1.13
CA TYR A 324 8.85 -2.83 0.15
C TYR A 324 9.12 -4.10 0.98
N GLU A 325 10.22 -4.11 1.74
CA GLU A 325 10.57 -5.20 2.66
C GLU A 325 9.68 -5.15 3.91
N MET A 326 8.52 -5.81 3.82
CA MET A 326 7.61 -6.02 4.93
C MET A 326 8.17 -7.03 5.94
N PRO A 327 7.64 -7.15 7.18
CA PRO A 327 8.03 -8.19 8.12
C PRO A 327 7.84 -9.64 7.61
N PHE A 328 7.13 -9.82 6.51
CA PHE A 328 6.86 -11.10 5.83
C PHE A 328 7.45 -11.15 4.41
N GLY A 329 8.51 -10.39 4.15
CA GLY A 329 9.25 -10.34 2.89
C GLY A 329 8.85 -9.19 1.98
N PHE A 330 9.54 -9.09 0.84
CA PHE A 330 9.23 -8.06 -0.16
C PHE A 330 7.81 -8.23 -0.71
N LYS A 331 7.07 -7.13 -0.74
CA LYS A 331 5.68 -7.09 -1.23
C LYS A 331 5.41 -5.77 -1.95
N GLU A 332 4.61 -5.86 -2.98
CA GLU A 332 4.11 -4.74 -3.76
C GLU A 332 3.43 -3.68 -2.88
N VAL A 333 3.84 -2.43 -3.02
CA VAL A 333 3.20 -1.25 -2.44
C VAL A 333 2.67 -0.30 -3.51
N GLU A 334 3.24 -0.31 -4.72
CA GLU A 334 2.77 0.44 -5.87
C GLU A 334 3.00 -0.34 -7.16
N GLY A 335 1.98 -0.43 -8.02
CA GLY A 335 2.08 -0.93 -9.39
C GLY A 335 2.23 0.22 -10.39
N ILE A 336 3.09 0.02 -11.41
CA ILE A 336 3.28 0.97 -12.51
C ILE A 336 3.13 0.19 -13.82
N HIS A 337 2.18 0.60 -14.68
CA HIS A 337 1.83 -0.13 -15.89
C HIS A 337 1.76 0.79 -17.10
N SER A 338 2.27 0.35 -18.23
CA SER A 338 1.95 0.91 -19.53
C SER A 338 0.79 0.11 -20.14
N ARG A 339 -0.43 0.68 -20.04
CA ARG A 339 -1.70 -0.01 -20.37
C ARG A 339 -2.09 0.10 -21.84
N THR A 340 -1.25 0.70 -22.67
CA THR A 340 -1.58 1.01 -24.07
C THR A 340 -2.87 1.87 -24.16
N ASN A 341 -3.68 1.69 -25.21
CA ASN A 341 -5.00 2.35 -25.34
C ASN A 341 -6.15 1.41 -24.99
N PHE A 342 -5.88 0.28 -24.36
CA PHE A 342 -6.84 -0.80 -24.16
C PHE A 342 -8.16 -0.31 -23.52
N ASP A 343 -8.07 0.31 -22.35
CA ASP A 343 -9.25 0.72 -21.57
C ASP A 343 -10.13 1.72 -22.34
N LEU A 344 -9.52 2.78 -22.88
CA LEU A 344 -10.25 3.79 -23.67
C LEU A 344 -10.91 3.18 -24.90
N SER A 345 -10.21 2.28 -25.60
CA SER A 345 -10.73 1.58 -26.78
C SER A 345 -11.89 0.64 -26.42
N GLN A 346 -11.82 -0.06 -25.30
CA GLN A 346 -12.92 -0.89 -24.81
C GLN A 346 -14.14 -0.03 -24.48
N HIS A 347 -13.97 1.08 -23.76
CA HIS A 347 -15.06 2.00 -23.46
C HIS A 347 -15.66 2.64 -24.73
N GLU A 348 -14.83 2.97 -25.73
CA GLU A 348 -15.31 3.42 -27.05
C GLU A 348 -16.19 2.36 -27.70
N LYS A 349 -15.73 1.10 -27.75
CA LYS A 349 -16.44 -0.03 -28.32
C LYS A 349 -17.78 -0.30 -27.63
N PHE A 350 -17.81 -0.34 -26.30
CA PHE A 350 -19.03 -0.67 -25.54
C PHE A 350 -20.01 0.48 -25.44
N SER A 351 -19.57 1.74 -25.49
CA SER A 351 -20.43 2.91 -25.45
C SER A 351 -20.92 3.37 -26.83
N GLY A 352 -20.20 3.00 -27.89
CA GLY A 352 -20.41 3.54 -29.24
C GLY A 352 -19.99 5.01 -29.41
N LYS A 353 -19.34 5.61 -28.38
CA LYS A 353 -18.91 7.00 -28.39
C LYS A 353 -17.40 7.07 -28.61
N LYS A 354 -16.97 7.95 -29.55
CA LYS A 354 -15.53 8.17 -29.79
C LYS A 354 -14.86 8.76 -28.56
N ILE A 355 -13.81 8.09 -28.07
CA ILE A 355 -12.98 8.52 -26.95
C ILE A 355 -11.58 8.79 -27.48
N GLN A 356 -11.46 9.87 -28.28
CA GLN A 356 -10.24 10.27 -28.95
C GLN A 356 -9.84 11.70 -28.58
N TYR A 357 -8.54 11.95 -28.57
CA TYR A 357 -7.95 13.26 -28.41
C TYR A 357 -7.59 13.81 -29.80
N PHE A 358 -8.00 15.04 -30.09
CA PHE A 358 -7.54 15.76 -31.28
C PHE A 358 -6.24 16.50 -30.94
N ASP A 359 -5.16 16.11 -31.56
CA ASP A 359 -3.86 16.72 -31.42
C ASP A 359 -3.68 17.82 -32.47
N ALA A 360 -3.74 19.07 -32.03
CA ALA A 360 -3.63 20.22 -32.95
C ALA A 360 -2.24 20.36 -33.57
N GLU A 361 -1.19 19.85 -32.94
CA GLU A 361 0.18 19.87 -33.47
C GLU A 361 0.34 18.85 -34.60
N LEU A 362 -0.28 17.68 -34.47
CA LEU A 362 -0.23 16.62 -35.46
C LEU A 362 -1.35 16.72 -36.50
N GLY A 363 -2.38 17.56 -36.26
CA GLY A 363 -3.56 17.69 -37.11
C GLY A 363 -4.41 16.41 -37.20
N THR A 364 -4.31 15.49 -36.24
CA THR A 364 -4.98 14.19 -36.27
C THR A 364 -5.59 13.82 -34.91
N SER A 365 -6.55 12.89 -34.93
CA SER A 365 -7.15 12.34 -33.71
C SER A 365 -6.63 10.92 -33.47
N TYR A 366 -6.39 10.59 -32.20
CA TYR A 366 -6.01 9.23 -31.77
C TYR A 366 -6.57 8.92 -30.37
N THR A 367 -6.65 7.63 -30.05
CA THR A 367 -6.89 7.17 -28.68
C THR A 367 -5.57 7.18 -27.93
N PRO A 368 -5.43 7.96 -26.83
CA PRO A 368 -4.17 8.03 -26.09
C PRO A 368 -3.74 6.69 -25.50
N TYR A 369 -2.43 6.54 -25.33
CA TYR A 369 -1.87 5.47 -24.50
C TYR A 369 -1.80 5.94 -23.05
N VAL A 370 -1.77 4.99 -22.12
CA VAL A 370 -1.92 5.29 -20.69
C VAL A 370 -0.77 4.70 -19.88
N ILE A 371 -0.19 5.52 -19.01
CA ILE A 371 0.71 5.07 -17.94
C ILE A 371 -0.06 5.17 -16.63
N GLU A 372 -0.20 4.04 -15.96
CA GLU A 372 -0.84 3.94 -14.65
C GLU A 372 0.20 3.95 -13.54
N THR A 373 -0.09 4.63 -12.43
CA THR A 373 0.56 4.43 -11.14
C THR A 373 -0.53 4.21 -10.10
N SER A 374 -0.45 3.12 -9.34
CA SER A 374 -1.49 2.72 -8.39
C SER A 374 -0.90 2.25 -7.08
N ILE A 375 -1.24 2.95 -5.98
CA ILE A 375 -0.84 2.63 -4.61
C ILE A 375 -2.05 2.13 -3.83
N GLY A 376 -1.89 0.98 -3.15
CA GLY A 376 -2.78 0.61 -2.06
C GLY A 376 -2.44 1.44 -0.81
N VAL A 377 -3.33 2.36 -0.40
CA VAL A 377 -3.09 3.24 0.77
C VAL A 377 -2.81 2.42 2.02
N ASP A 378 -3.52 1.33 2.20
CA ASP A 378 -3.43 0.47 3.38
C ASP A 378 -2.11 -0.32 3.42
N ARG A 379 -1.58 -0.74 2.25
CA ARG A 379 -0.25 -1.35 2.13
C ARG A 379 0.86 -0.34 2.42
N LEU A 380 0.74 0.88 1.89
CA LEU A 380 1.66 1.97 2.18
C LEU A 380 1.63 2.32 3.68
N PHE A 381 0.44 2.42 4.28
CA PHE A 381 0.29 2.66 5.71
C PHE A 381 1.01 1.60 6.55
N LEU A 382 0.85 0.31 6.20
CA LEU A 382 1.53 -0.78 6.87
C LEU A 382 3.06 -0.71 6.71
N SER A 383 3.55 -0.37 5.51
CA SER A 383 5.00 -0.24 5.25
C SER A 383 5.61 0.88 6.09
N ILE A 384 4.90 2.00 6.24
CA ILE A 384 5.34 3.14 7.06
C ILE A 384 5.39 2.76 8.53
N LEU A 385 4.36 2.11 9.06
CA LEU A 385 4.39 1.65 10.44
C LEU A 385 5.49 0.62 10.68
N ALA A 386 5.68 -0.34 9.77
CA ALA A 386 6.74 -1.35 9.86
C ALA A 386 8.15 -0.74 9.77
N GLY A 387 8.31 0.30 8.96
CA GLY A 387 9.58 1.04 8.85
C GLY A 387 9.89 1.93 10.04
N ALA A 388 8.86 2.50 10.65
CA ALA A 388 8.98 3.45 11.76
C ALA A 388 9.05 2.78 13.14
N TYR A 389 8.53 1.56 13.29
CA TYR A 389 8.49 0.87 14.58
C TYR A 389 9.89 0.49 15.07
N THR A 390 10.25 0.99 16.24
CA THR A 390 11.56 0.76 16.85
C THR A 390 11.41 0.45 18.34
N GLU A 391 12.08 -0.59 18.81
CA GLU A 391 12.25 -0.87 20.24
C GLU A 391 13.67 -0.44 20.63
N GLU A 392 13.79 0.45 21.60
CA GLU A 392 15.06 0.99 22.10
C GLU A 392 15.23 0.62 23.57
N THR A 393 16.47 0.24 23.93
CA THR A 393 16.89 0.07 25.32
C THR A 393 17.55 1.35 25.80
N LEU A 394 17.04 1.93 26.87
CA LEU A 394 17.57 3.15 27.48
C LEU A 394 18.70 2.82 28.47
N ASP A 395 19.51 3.85 28.80
CA ASP A 395 20.47 3.78 29.89
C ASP A 395 19.73 3.43 31.18
N GLY A 396 20.09 2.30 31.80
CA GLY A 396 19.40 1.75 32.97
C GLY A 396 18.54 0.51 32.69
N GLY A 397 18.49 0.02 31.44
CA GLY A 397 17.86 -1.26 31.07
C GLY A 397 16.36 -1.19 30.81
N GLU A 398 15.73 -0.01 30.89
CA GLU A 398 14.33 0.19 30.50
C GLU A 398 14.19 0.19 28.97
N SER A 399 13.11 -0.39 28.46
CA SER A 399 12.79 -0.33 27.03
C SER A 399 11.71 0.71 26.72
N ARG A 400 11.78 1.31 25.54
CA ARG A 400 10.72 2.13 24.98
C ARG A 400 10.39 1.71 23.55
N VAL A 401 9.12 1.81 23.17
CA VAL A 401 8.66 1.70 21.79
C VAL A 401 8.55 3.11 21.21
N VAL A 402 9.10 3.30 20.04
CA VAL A 402 9.08 4.57 19.31
C VAL A 402 8.60 4.34 17.89
N LEU A 403 7.61 5.11 17.43
CA LEU A 403 7.30 5.21 16.02
C LEU A 403 8.07 6.39 15.40
N LYS A 404 9.16 6.10 14.69
CA LYS A 404 10.00 7.11 14.01
C LYS A 404 9.38 7.55 12.69
N LEU A 405 8.15 8.07 12.76
CA LEU A 405 7.44 8.61 11.61
C LEU A 405 8.10 9.91 11.13
N PRO A 406 8.15 10.19 9.81
CA PRO A 406 8.47 11.52 9.32
C PRO A 406 7.58 12.57 10.02
N PRO A 407 8.13 13.67 10.57
CA PRO A 407 7.33 14.64 11.34
C PRO A 407 6.12 15.19 10.58
N ALA A 408 6.27 15.39 9.27
CA ALA A 408 5.19 15.84 8.40
C ALA A 408 4.02 14.84 8.30
N LEU A 409 4.26 13.54 8.51
CA LEU A 409 3.26 12.48 8.44
C LEU A 409 2.69 12.09 9.81
N ALA A 410 3.35 12.49 10.92
CA ALA A 410 2.92 12.14 12.27
C ALA A 410 1.45 12.52 12.53
N PRO A 411 0.66 11.63 13.16
CA PRO A 411 -0.76 11.89 13.44
C PRO A 411 -0.96 13.08 14.40
N ILE A 412 -0.10 13.21 15.40
CA ILE A 412 -0.01 14.36 16.30
C ILE A 412 1.33 15.05 16.01
N LYS A 413 1.29 16.36 15.77
CA LYS A 413 2.49 17.12 15.40
C LYS A 413 3.31 17.49 16.62
N LEU A 414 2.63 17.81 17.72
CA LEU A 414 3.26 18.15 18.99
C LEU A 414 2.34 17.84 20.17
N ALA A 415 2.94 17.62 21.33
CA ALA A 415 2.24 17.55 22.61
C ALA A 415 2.69 18.69 23.52
N VAL A 416 1.75 19.32 24.23
CA VAL A 416 2.03 20.35 25.25
C VAL A 416 1.81 19.75 26.63
N LEU A 417 2.86 19.75 27.44
CA LEU A 417 2.93 18.98 28.67
C LEU A 417 3.38 19.91 29.83
N PRO A 418 2.53 20.24 30.80
CA PRO A 418 2.99 20.95 32.00
C PRO A 418 3.91 20.02 32.81
N LEU A 419 5.02 20.52 33.37
CA LEU A 419 5.92 19.71 34.19
C LEU A 419 5.19 19.09 35.40
N VAL A 420 4.37 19.90 36.03
CA VAL A 420 3.47 19.53 37.12
C VAL A 420 2.13 20.28 37.02
N ARG A 421 1.08 19.76 37.68
CA ARG A 421 -0.28 20.36 37.67
C ARG A 421 -0.47 21.51 38.67
N LYS A 422 0.57 22.25 39.03
CA LYS A 422 0.55 23.27 40.08
C LYS A 422 1.15 24.56 39.55
N ASP A 423 0.95 25.61 40.34
CA ASP A 423 1.65 26.88 40.20
C ASP A 423 1.43 27.58 38.85
N GLY A 424 0.26 27.38 38.22
CA GLY A 424 -0.10 28.02 36.95
C GLY A 424 0.48 27.34 35.71
N LEU A 425 1.24 26.23 35.84
CA LEU A 425 1.89 25.57 34.70
C LEU A 425 0.88 24.87 33.77
N ALA A 426 -0.21 24.31 34.34
CA ALA A 426 -1.26 23.66 33.55
C ALA A 426 -2.02 24.71 32.71
N GLU A 427 -2.40 25.82 33.30
CA GLU A 427 -3.09 26.94 32.66
C GLU A 427 -2.22 27.54 31.52
N LYS A 428 -0.91 27.73 31.77
CA LYS A 428 0.03 28.21 30.75
C LYS A 428 0.20 27.21 29.61
N ALA A 429 0.21 25.90 29.92
CA ALA A 429 0.27 24.86 28.88
C ALA A 429 -1.00 24.83 28.03
N GLU A 430 -2.18 25.02 28.61
CA GLU A 430 -3.44 25.15 27.86
C GLU A 430 -3.45 26.41 26.98
N GLU A 431 -2.93 27.54 27.45
CA GLU A 431 -2.77 28.78 26.68
C GLU A 431 -1.93 28.52 25.43
N ILE A 432 -0.77 27.86 25.57
CA ILE A 432 0.12 27.50 24.43
C ILE A 432 -0.58 26.51 23.50
N LEU A 433 -1.28 25.51 24.04
CA LEU A 433 -2.06 24.57 23.25
C LEU A 433 -3.12 25.30 22.41
N HIS A 434 -3.86 26.23 23.00
CA HIS A 434 -4.87 27.01 22.31
C HIS A 434 -4.29 27.88 21.21
N MET A 435 -3.09 28.43 21.38
CA MET A 435 -2.39 29.20 20.36
C MET A 435 -2.02 28.31 19.15
N LEU A 436 -1.53 27.08 19.37
CA LEU A 436 -1.00 26.21 18.33
C LEU A 436 -2.05 25.34 17.62
N ARG A 437 -3.19 25.09 18.25
CA ARG A 437 -4.20 24.11 17.76
C ARG A 437 -4.91 24.51 16.47
N PHE A 438 -4.85 25.76 16.06
CA PHE A 438 -5.46 26.24 14.82
C PHE A 438 -4.66 25.77 13.58
N ASP A 439 -3.35 25.57 13.75
CA ASP A 439 -2.44 25.25 12.66
C ASP A 439 -1.93 23.81 12.74
N PHE A 440 -1.91 23.23 13.95
CA PHE A 440 -1.34 21.90 14.20
C PHE A 440 -2.30 21.00 14.95
N ARG A 441 -2.24 19.70 14.65
CA ARG A 441 -2.87 18.67 15.48
C ARG A 441 -2.03 18.48 16.75
N CYS A 442 -2.50 19.07 17.85
CA CYS A 442 -1.82 19.06 19.13
C CYS A 442 -2.49 18.11 20.13
N GLN A 443 -1.73 17.65 21.11
CA GLN A 443 -2.25 16.89 22.25
C GLN A 443 -1.80 17.52 23.57
N TYR A 444 -2.65 17.46 24.59
CA TYR A 444 -2.36 17.86 25.96
C TYR A 444 -2.35 16.62 26.84
N ASP A 445 -1.40 16.52 27.78
CA ASP A 445 -1.38 15.45 28.77
C ASP A 445 -0.71 15.96 30.07
N GLU A 446 -1.36 15.71 31.19
CA GLU A 446 -0.87 16.09 32.52
C GLU A 446 -0.89 14.91 33.51
N LYS A 447 -1.28 13.71 33.05
CA LYS A 447 -1.39 12.52 33.88
C LYS A 447 -0.04 11.81 34.02
N ASP A 448 0.33 11.40 35.21
CA ASP A 448 1.61 10.74 35.54
C ASP A 448 2.85 11.64 35.47
N SER A 449 4.04 11.07 35.60
CA SER A 449 5.31 11.78 35.49
C SER A 449 5.58 12.20 34.03
N ILE A 450 6.36 13.27 33.86
CA ILE A 450 6.72 13.79 32.52
C ILE A 450 7.37 12.71 31.64
N GLY A 451 8.21 11.84 32.21
CA GLY A 451 8.86 10.75 31.48
C GLY A 451 7.85 9.73 30.92
N LYS A 452 6.78 9.38 31.68
CA LYS A 452 5.72 8.50 31.19
C LYS A 452 4.91 9.14 30.06
N ARG A 453 4.68 10.45 30.16
CA ARG A 453 3.99 11.22 29.10
C ARG A 453 4.81 11.26 27.82
N TYR A 454 6.12 11.49 27.90
CA TYR A 454 7.01 11.39 26.73
C TYR A 454 6.93 10.02 26.07
N ARG A 455 6.93 8.93 26.85
CA ARG A 455 6.84 7.56 26.28
C ARG A 455 5.52 7.31 25.55
N ARG A 456 4.40 7.84 26.07
CA ARG A 456 3.11 7.77 25.36
C ARG A 456 3.17 8.49 24.02
N GLN A 457 3.82 9.65 23.96
CA GLN A 457 3.98 10.41 22.73
C GLN A 457 4.97 9.73 21.76
N ASP A 458 6.07 9.17 22.26
CA ASP A 458 7.02 8.39 21.46
C ASP A 458 6.32 7.18 20.79
N ALA A 459 5.44 6.48 21.54
CA ALA A 459 4.71 5.31 21.05
C ALA A 459 3.71 5.61 19.92
N ILE A 460 3.11 6.80 19.90
CA ILE A 460 2.19 7.23 18.82
C ILE A 460 2.89 8.03 17.73
N GLY A 461 4.20 8.26 17.86
CA GLY A 461 5.01 8.90 16.84
C GLY A 461 4.97 10.43 16.84
N THR A 462 4.58 11.08 17.94
CA THR A 462 4.61 12.54 18.08
C THR A 462 6.05 13.03 18.05
N PRO A 463 6.46 13.86 17.06
CA PRO A 463 7.86 14.23 16.90
C PRO A 463 8.37 15.21 17.94
N TYR A 464 7.50 16.06 18.49
CA TYR A 464 7.87 17.15 19.41
C TYR A 464 7.00 17.17 20.64
N CYS A 465 7.64 17.26 21.83
CA CYS A 465 6.94 17.52 23.09
C CYS A 465 7.40 18.87 23.64
N ILE A 466 6.46 19.77 23.85
CA ILE A 466 6.67 21.07 24.46
C ILE A 466 6.42 20.93 25.96
N THR A 467 7.42 21.22 26.79
CA THR A 467 7.30 21.17 28.24
C THR A 467 7.23 22.58 28.81
N VAL A 468 6.18 22.83 29.57
CA VAL A 468 5.95 24.06 30.34
C VAL A 468 6.43 23.82 31.75
N ASP A 469 7.41 24.58 32.19
CA ASP A 469 8.08 24.46 33.48
C ASP A 469 8.13 25.79 34.26
N TYR A 470 8.83 25.82 35.38
CA TYR A 470 8.91 27.04 36.22
C TYR A 470 9.68 28.19 35.55
N ASP A 471 10.63 27.88 34.65
CA ASP A 471 11.33 28.92 33.88
C ASP A 471 10.36 29.57 32.87
N THR A 472 9.44 28.78 32.32
CA THR A 472 8.39 29.31 31.42
C THR A 472 7.61 30.46 32.05
N MET A 473 7.32 30.38 33.37
CA MET A 473 6.56 31.41 34.09
C MET A 473 7.38 32.68 34.35
N ARG A 474 8.71 32.62 34.16
CA ARG A 474 9.60 33.77 34.42
C ARG A 474 10.02 34.50 33.15
N ASP A 475 10.25 33.74 32.06
CA ASP A 475 10.91 34.27 30.87
C ASP A 475 10.18 33.96 29.55
N ASP A 476 8.95 33.43 29.62
CA ASP A 476 8.12 33.04 28.47
C ASP A 476 8.86 32.11 27.48
N THR A 477 9.70 31.19 28.00
CA THR A 477 10.36 30.16 27.22
C THR A 477 9.82 28.78 27.56
N VAL A 478 9.93 27.82 26.63
CA VAL A 478 9.54 26.42 26.81
C VAL A 478 10.62 25.49 26.33
N THR A 479 10.58 24.24 26.77
CA THR A 479 11.50 23.21 26.29
C THR A 479 10.84 22.38 25.21
N ILE A 480 11.43 22.27 24.02
CA ILE A 480 11.05 21.32 22.96
C ILE A 480 11.91 20.08 23.12
N ARG A 481 11.29 18.92 23.32
CA ARG A 481 11.96 17.62 23.30
C ARG A 481 11.73 16.94 21.95
N PHE A 482 12.82 16.45 21.37
CA PHE A 482 12.83 15.70 20.11
C PHE A 482 12.63 14.21 20.38
N ARG A 483 11.64 13.58 19.72
CA ARG A 483 11.33 12.15 19.87
C ARG A 483 12.53 11.25 19.55
N ASP A 484 13.23 11.52 18.44
CA ASP A 484 14.22 10.60 17.87
C ASP A 484 15.55 10.62 18.63
N THR A 485 15.99 11.78 19.12
CA THR A 485 17.26 11.97 19.85
C THR A 485 17.10 12.08 21.36
N MET A 486 15.88 12.37 21.84
CA MET A 486 15.56 12.76 23.22
C MET A 486 16.23 14.06 23.68
N GLU A 487 16.94 14.74 22.80
CA GLU A 487 17.52 16.05 23.08
C GLU A 487 16.43 17.08 23.37
N GLN A 488 16.81 18.12 24.07
CA GLN A 488 15.92 19.20 24.46
C GLN A 488 16.51 20.56 24.09
N GLU A 489 15.70 21.42 23.56
CA GLU A 489 16.04 22.78 23.15
C GLU A 489 15.11 23.77 23.85
N ARG A 490 15.64 24.84 24.44
CA ARG A 490 14.84 25.88 25.04
C ARG A 490 14.60 27.01 24.04
N VAL A 491 13.34 27.38 23.85
CA VAL A 491 12.92 28.38 22.87
C VAL A 491 11.87 29.32 23.46
N SER A 492 11.76 30.54 22.92
CA SER A 492 10.73 31.48 23.27
C SER A 492 9.36 31.05 22.72
N ILE A 493 8.28 31.29 23.46
CA ILE A 493 6.91 30.90 23.11
C ILE A 493 6.46 31.58 21.81
N ASP A 494 6.83 32.82 21.57
CA ASP A 494 6.47 33.60 20.36
C ASP A 494 7.05 32.99 19.07
N ARG A 495 8.14 32.21 19.17
CA ARG A 495 8.78 31.55 18.04
C ARG A 495 8.27 30.13 17.79
N LEU A 496 7.46 29.56 18.69
CA LEU A 496 7.01 28.17 18.58
C LEU A 496 6.32 27.86 17.26
N HIS A 497 5.41 28.73 16.84
CA HIS A 497 4.65 28.52 15.62
C HIS A 497 5.58 28.40 14.39
N GLU A 498 6.52 29.32 14.25
CA GLU A 498 7.51 29.30 13.15
C GLU A 498 8.35 28.01 13.18
N ILE A 499 8.93 27.69 14.35
CA ILE A 499 9.81 26.54 14.52
C ILE A 499 9.08 25.22 14.22
N ILE A 500 7.83 25.07 14.68
CA ILE A 500 7.05 23.86 14.45
C ILE A 500 6.58 23.79 12.99
N SER A 501 6.12 24.91 12.40
CA SER A 501 5.70 24.96 11.00
C SER A 501 6.77 24.44 10.05
N ASP A 502 8.01 24.90 10.22
CA ASP A 502 9.12 24.47 9.37
C ASP A 502 9.41 22.97 9.47
N ARG A 503 9.27 22.40 10.69
CA ARG A 503 9.64 21.01 10.99
C ARG A 503 8.56 19.99 10.64
N VAL A 504 7.27 20.37 10.63
CA VAL A 504 6.14 19.46 10.39
C VAL A 504 5.45 19.67 9.04
N SER A 505 5.92 20.62 8.25
CA SER A 505 5.36 20.92 6.94
C SER A 505 5.59 19.77 5.96
N LEU A 506 4.58 19.47 5.14
CA LEU A 506 4.75 18.58 3.98
C LEU A 506 5.72 19.17 2.93
N ARG A 507 6.00 20.47 3.00
CA ARG A 507 6.88 21.17 2.06
C ARG A 507 8.26 20.50 1.96
N SER A 508 8.86 20.12 3.10
CA SER A 508 10.16 19.46 3.11
C SER A 508 10.17 18.12 2.35
N LEU A 509 9.09 17.33 2.47
CA LEU A 509 8.91 16.10 1.69
C LEU A 509 8.67 16.40 0.21
N LEU A 510 7.90 17.43 -0.12
CA LEU A 510 7.63 17.81 -1.52
C LEU A 510 8.86 18.40 -2.23
N GLU A 511 9.68 19.18 -1.53
CA GLU A 511 10.94 19.71 -2.05
C GLU A 511 11.96 18.60 -2.38
N GLY A 512 11.98 17.51 -1.61
CA GLY A 512 12.79 16.33 -1.88
C GLY A 512 12.41 15.54 -3.14
N LEU A 513 11.26 15.86 -3.77
CA LEU A 513 10.81 15.23 -5.02
C LEU A 513 11.31 15.94 -6.28
N LYS A 514 11.76 17.18 -6.14
CA LYS A 514 12.35 17.97 -7.25
C LYS A 514 13.79 17.53 -7.46
#